data_296f202ee597ba20be42de0a0be37f64
#
_entry.id   296f202ee597ba20be42de0a0be37f64
#
_cell.length_a   1.000
_cell.length_b   1.000
_cell.length_c   1.000
_cell.angle_alpha   90.00
_cell.angle_beta   90.00
_cell.angle_gamma   90.00
#
_symmetry.space_group_name_H-M   'P 1'
#
loop_
_entity.id
_entity.type
_entity.pdbx_description
1 polymer ?
#
loop_
_entity_poly.entity_id
_entity_poly.type
_entity_poly.pdbx_seq_one_letter_code
_entity_poly.pdbx_strand_id
1 'polypeptide(L)'
;MKRRTFISLMSVMAAAGVLTLSGCSNSSGSTAASGTAASVAPAAGDQLSNIQSSGKLIVALEGAWQPWSFHDESDTLVGYDVEVSRAIAEKLGVEPEYVESDWDSLFAGLDAGRYDIVCNGVEVTDERAKTYDFTEPYGYIHTALAVRKDNDEITSFEDLKGKTTANSLASTYMELA
;
A
#
# COMPACT_ATOMS: atom_id res chain seq x y z
N MET A 1 -41.29 0.53 -9.85
CA MET A 1 -41.64 1.94 -10.00
C MET A 1 -41.99 2.54 -8.66
N LYS A 2 -41.14 3.42 -8.10
CA LYS A 2 -41.46 4.51 -7.14
C LYS A 2 -40.19 5.28 -6.86
N ARG A 3 -40.03 6.39 -7.54
CA ARG A 3 -38.99 7.41 -7.28
C ARG A 3 -39.33 8.10 -5.97
N ARG A 4 -38.38 8.22 -5.06
CA ARG A 4 -38.45 9.12 -3.90
C ARG A 4 -37.44 10.24 -4.09
N THR A 5 -37.95 11.41 -4.38
CA THR A 5 -37.30 12.71 -4.42
C THR A 5 -37.04 13.15 -2.99
N PHE A 6 -35.82 13.48 -2.63
CA PHE A 6 -35.49 14.19 -1.40
C PHE A 6 -35.12 15.63 -1.73
N ILE A 7 -35.94 16.54 -1.19
CA ILE A 7 -35.82 17.98 -1.31
C ILE A 7 -34.79 18.47 -0.30
N SER A 8 -33.82 19.21 -0.78
CA SER A 8 -32.78 19.89 0.01
C SER A 8 -33.38 21.16 0.63
N LEU A 9 -33.24 21.33 1.93
CA LEU A 9 -33.54 22.57 2.63
C LEU A 9 -32.24 23.32 2.91
N MET A 10 -32.08 24.43 2.25
CA MET A 10 -31.02 25.41 2.43
C MET A 10 -31.41 26.33 3.61
N SER A 11 -30.59 26.44 4.63
CA SER A 11 -30.72 27.48 5.66
C SER A 11 -29.48 28.37 5.63
N VAL A 12 -29.70 29.58 5.14
CA VAL A 12 -28.79 30.72 5.22
C VAL A 12 -28.94 31.35 6.60
N MET A 13 -27.85 31.55 7.34
CA MET A 13 -27.79 32.50 8.46
C MET A 13 -26.61 33.43 8.27
N ALA A 14 -26.93 34.67 7.96
CA ALA A 14 -26.03 35.81 8.03
C ALA A 14 -26.09 36.43 9.44
N ALA A 15 -24.94 36.70 10.02
CA ALA A 15 -24.84 37.63 11.18
C ALA A 15 -23.58 38.47 11.00
N ALA A 16 -23.85 39.77 10.87
CA ALA A 16 -22.88 40.85 10.83
C ALA A 16 -22.58 41.34 12.27
N GLY A 17 -21.41 41.91 12.48
CA GLY A 17 -21.08 42.71 13.67
C GLY A 17 -19.58 42.70 13.95
N VAL A 18 -19.00 43.72 13.74
CA VAL A 18 -18.60 45.02 14.27
C VAL A 18 -17.07 45.15 14.34
N LEU A 19 -16.58 46.16 13.64
CA LEU A 19 -15.23 46.74 13.69
C LEU A 19 -14.93 47.37 15.07
N THR A 20 -13.71 47.15 15.59
CA THR A 20 -13.01 48.13 16.41
C THR A 20 -11.57 48.29 15.93
N LEU A 21 -11.29 49.49 15.44
CA LEU A 21 -9.92 50.00 15.20
C LEU A 21 -9.37 50.59 16.52
N SER A 22 -8.17 50.25 16.86
CA SER A 22 -7.15 51.05 17.57
C SER A 22 -5.87 50.20 17.61
N GLY A 23 -4.70 50.61 17.28
CA GLY A 23 -4.02 51.86 17.09
C GLY A 23 -2.53 51.57 16.96
N CYS A 24 -1.82 52.41 16.31
CA CYS A 24 -0.42 52.42 15.91
C CYS A 24 0.63 51.84 16.88
N SER A 25 1.66 51.18 16.46
CA SER A 25 2.94 51.75 16.02
C SER A 25 4.07 50.73 15.89
N ASN A 26 4.83 50.93 14.84
CA ASN A 26 6.27 50.80 14.67
C ASN A 26 6.98 49.47 14.49
N SER A 27 7.43 49.34 13.24
CA SER A 27 8.72 48.88 12.74
C SER A 27 9.20 47.45 12.97
N SER A 28 9.62 46.96 11.84
CA SER A 28 10.70 46.00 11.56
C SER A 28 10.26 44.65 11.01
N GLY A 29 10.55 44.50 9.73
CA GLY A 29 10.87 43.33 8.95
C GLY A 29 10.50 41.97 9.53
N SER A 30 9.46 41.35 8.99
CA SER A 30 9.31 39.91 9.05
C SER A 30 8.96 39.41 7.68
N THR A 31 9.95 38.83 7.04
CA THR A 31 9.83 37.96 5.89
C THR A 31 8.86 36.83 6.26
N ALA A 32 7.72 36.81 5.61
CA ALA A 32 6.80 35.68 5.69
C ALA A 32 7.50 34.46 5.05
N ALA A 33 8.11 33.64 5.88
CA ALA A 33 8.50 32.31 5.51
C ALA A 33 7.22 31.48 5.35
N SER A 34 6.84 31.24 4.08
CA SER A 34 5.88 30.21 3.72
C SER A 34 6.49 28.88 4.15
N GLY A 35 6.09 28.42 5.32
CA GLY A 35 6.46 27.11 5.83
C GLY A 35 5.79 26.05 4.97
N THR A 36 6.49 25.58 3.96
CA THR A 36 6.20 24.27 3.36
C THR A 36 6.42 23.27 4.48
N ALA A 37 5.33 22.69 4.97
CA ALA A 37 5.42 21.52 5.83
C ALA A 37 6.07 20.41 4.97
N ALA A 38 7.38 20.29 5.03
CA ALA A 38 8.07 19.11 4.57
C ALA A 38 7.58 17.97 5.48
N SER A 39 6.83 17.05 4.90
CA SER A 39 6.60 15.75 5.50
C SER A 39 7.99 15.11 5.66
N VAL A 40 8.54 15.18 6.86
CA VAL A 40 9.76 14.47 7.21
C VAL A 40 9.35 13.02 7.30
N ALA A 41 9.69 12.22 6.28
CA ALA A 41 9.66 10.78 6.42
C ALA A 41 10.50 10.43 7.65
N PRO A 42 10.02 9.57 8.56
CA PRO A 42 10.80 9.16 9.72
C PRO A 42 12.13 8.56 9.26
N ALA A 43 13.23 8.94 9.92
CA ALA A 43 14.52 8.35 9.64
C ALA A 43 14.44 6.84 9.88
N ALA A 44 15.06 6.03 9.01
CA ALA A 44 14.99 4.56 9.04
C ALA A 44 15.34 3.94 10.41
N GLY A 45 16.03 4.67 11.30
CA GLY A 45 16.31 4.27 12.69
C GLY A 45 15.13 4.40 13.65
N ASP A 46 14.11 5.19 13.31
CA ASP A 46 12.96 5.45 14.19
C ASP A 46 11.81 4.47 13.96
N GLN A 47 11.71 3.87 12.76
CA GLN A 47 10.60 2.97 12.42
C GLN A 47 10.58 1.71 13.29
N LEU A 48 11.72 1.04 13.48
CA LEU A 48 11.82 -0.13 14.36
C LEU A 48 11.43 0.21 15.80
N SER A 49 11.89 1.35 16.31
CA SER A 49 11.53 1.83 17.64
C SER A 49 10.04 2.11 17.77
N ASN A 50 9.43 2.66 16.72
CA ASN A 50 7.99 2.92 16.67
C ASN A 50 7.20 1.60 16.67
N ILE A 51 7.58 0.63 15.85
CA ILE A 51 6.98 -0.72 15.81
C ILE A 51 7.06 -1.38 17.19
N GLN A 52 8.23 -1.41 17.81
CA GLN A 52 8.43 -2.01 19.12
C GLN A 52 7.64 -1.28 20.22
N SER A 53 7.56 0.04 20.16
CA SER A 53 6.82 0.86 21.14
C SER A 53 5.31 0.71 20.99
N SER A 54 4.80 0.54 19.76
CA SER A 54 3.39 0.29 19.49
C SER A 54 2.96 -1.14 19.87
N GLY A 55 3.93 -2.07 19.96
CA GLY A 55 3.68 -3.50 20.15
C GLY A 55 3.07 -4.19 18.93
N LYS A 56 3.08 -3.54 17.76
CA LYS A 56 2.44 -4.03 16.54
C LYS A 56 3.34 -3.86 15.33
N LEU A 57 3.31 -4.85 14.42
CA LEU A 57 3.84 -4.78 13.07
C LEU A 57 2.67 -4.77 12.09
N ILE A 58 2.46 -3.65 11.40
CA ILE A 58 1.38 -3.53 10.41
C ILE A 58 1.87 -4.09 9.09
N VAL A 59 1.24 -5.17 8.63
CA VAL A 59 1.64 -5.95 7.45
C VAL A 59 0.58 -5.84 6.38
N ALA A 60 0.95 -5.41 5.17
CA ALA A 60 0.04 -5.41 4.03
C ALA A 60 0.26 -6.64 3.14
N LEU A 61 -0.85 -7.19 2.66
CA LEU A 61 -0.94 -8.31 1.74
C LEU A 61 -2.29 -8.30 1.01
N GLU A 62 -2.50 -9.19 0.02
CA GLU A 62 -3.76 -9.21 -0.73
C GLU A 62 -4.90 -9.97 -0.04
N GLY A 63 -4.60 -11.04 0.72
CA GLY A 63 -5.62 -11.86 1.36
C GLY A 63 -6.46 -12.74 0.41
N ALA A 64 -6.23 -12.65 -0.89
CA ALA A 64 -6.95 -13.37 -1.93
C ALA A 64 -6.04 -14.18 -2.87
N TRP A 65 -4.78 -14.41 -2.49
CA TRP A 65 -3.76 -15.01 -3.35
C TRP A 65 -3.17 -16.31 -2.75
N GLN A 66 -3.86 -17.41 -2.98
CA GLN A 66 -3.41 -18.75 -2.54
C GLN A 66 -2.18 -19.23 -3.37
N PRO A 67 -1.13 -19.82 -2.75
CA PRO A 67 -1.01 -20.19 -1.34
C PRO A 67 -0.32 -19.12 -0.45
N TRP A 68 -0.11 -17.92 -0.95
CA TRP A 68 0.69 -16.88 -0.31
C TRP A 68 -0.05 -16.19 0.84
N SER A 69 -1.22 -15.60 0.55
CA SER A 69 -2.11 -14.99 1.52
C SER A 69 -3.56 -15.19 1.08
N PHE A 70 -4.36 -15.86 1.87
CA PHE A 70 -5.76 -16.17 1.53
C PHE A 70 -6.57 -16.52 2.76
N HIS A 71 -7.89 -16.47 2.64
CA HIS A 71 -8.80 -16.94 3.67
C HIS A 71 -9.11 -18.43 3.47
N ASP A 72 -8.97 -19.22 4.54
CA ASP A 72 -9.34 -20.63 4.54
C ASP A 72 -10.87 -20.82 4.63
N GLU A 73 -11.34 -22.08 4.72
CA GLU A 73 -12.76 -22.40 4.82
C GLU A 73 -13.44 -21.84 6.09
N SER A 74 -12.66 -21.48 7.11
CA SER A 74 -13.14 -20.86 8.34
C SER A 74 -13.07 -19.33 8.33
N ASP A 75 -12.76 -18.73 7.17
CA ASP A 75 -12.54 -17.31 7.00
C ASP A 75 -11.32 -16.76 7.80
N THR A 76 -10.36 -17.63 8.06
CA THR A 76 -9.10 -17.25 8.73
C THR A 76 -8.05 -16.91 7.69
N LEU A 77 -7.39 -15.76 7.86
CA LEU A 77 -6.26 -15.36 7.00
C LEU A 77 -5.05 -16.26 7.28
N VAL A 78 -4.62 -16.99 6.25
CA VAL A 78 -3.55 -17.98 6.27
C VAL A 78 -2.69 -17.87 5.02
N GLY A 79 -1.59 -18.60 4.99
CA GLY A 79 -0.70 -18.70 3.83
C GLY A 79 0.75 -18.45 4.17
N TYR A 80 1.62 -18.66 3.18
CA TYR A 80 3.06 -18.59 3.37
C TYR A 80 3.53 -17.21 3.84
N ASP A 81 3.05 -16.14 3.22
CA ASP A 81 3.39 -14.77 3.58
C ASP A 81 2.86 -14.37 4.96
N VAL A 82 1.70 -14.92 5.34
CA VAL A 82 1.13 -14.73 6.69
C VAL A 82 2.01 -15.39 7.75
N GLU A 83 2.51 -16.60 7.50
CA GLU A 83 3.40 -17.30 8.42
C GLU A 83 4.76 -16.63 8.54
N VAL A 84 5.34 -16.18 7.41
CA VAL A 84 6.62 -15.45 7.39
C VAL A 84 6.50 -14.14 8.18
N SER A 85 5.48 -13.34 7.90
CA SER A 85 5.28 -12.06 8.60
C SER A 85 5.00 -12.25 10.09
N ARG A 86 4.29 -13.31 10.48
CA ARG A 86 4.09 -13.68 11.89
C ARG A 86 5.41 -14.02 12.57
N ALA A 87 6.28 -14.79 11.90
CA ALA A 87 7.59 -15.12 12.45
C ALA A 87 8.51 -13.88 12.56
N ILE A 88 8.37 -12.91 11.66
CA ILE A 88 9.07 -11.62 11.76
C ILE A 88 8.57 -10.84 12.99
N ALA A 89 7.25 -10.69 13.14
CA ALA A 89 6.67 -9.99 14.29
C ALA A 89 7.08 -10.61 15.62
N GLU A 90 7.06 -11.94 15.72
CA GLU A 90 7.53 -12.67 16.91
C GLU A 90 8.99 -12.35 17.24
N LYS A 91 9.88 -12.32 16.22
CA LYS A 91 11.30 -11.97 16.43
C LYS A 91 11.50 -10.51 16.84
N LEU A 92 10.62 -9.61 16.42
CA LEU A 92 10.63 -8.21 16.85
C LEU A 92 10.01 -8.01 18.22
N GLY A 93 9.33 -9.02 18.78
CA GLY A 93 8.64 -8.97 20.06
C GLY A 93 7.32 -8.20 20.01
N VAL A 94 6.63 -8.22 18.86
CA VAL A 94 5.36 -7.51 18.59
C VAL A 94 4.33 -8.45 17.98
N GLU A 95 3.07 -8.01 17.94
CA GLU A 95 1.98 -8.73 17.27
C GLU A 95 1.80 -8.25 15.81
N PRO A 96 1.55 -9.15 14.84
CA PRO A 96 1.22 -8.75 13.49
C PRO A 96 -0.21 -8.23 13.40
N GLU A 97 -0.41 -7.11 12.71
CA GLU A 97 -1.73 -6.58 12.32
C GLU A 97 -1.78 -6.56 10.79
N TYR A 98 -2.78 -7.24 10.19
CA TYR A 98 -2.87 -7.39 8.75
C TYR A 98 -3.80 -6.35 8.13
N VAL A 99 -3.35 -5.76 7.01
CA VAL A 99 -4.12 -4.87 6.16
C VAL A 99 -4.21 -5.51 4.77
N GLU A 100 -5.42 -5.92 4.39
CA GLU A 100 -5.69 -6.45 3.07
C GLU A 100 -5.90 -5.32 2.08
N SER A 101 -5.24 -5.41 0.92
CA SER A 101 -5.26 -4.39 -0.12
C SER A 101 -5.04 -5.01 -1.49
N ASP A 102 -5.63 -4.46 -2.52
CA ASP A 102 -5.34 -4.89 -3.89
C ASP A 102 -3.88 -4.64 -4.25
N TRP A 103 -3.30 -5.48 -5.11
CA TRP A 103 -1.91 -5.38 -5.58
C TRP A 103 -1.52 -3.96 -5.98
N ASP A 104 -2.35 -3.30 -6.80
CA ASP A 104 -2.07 -1.96 -7.32
C ASP A 104 -1.96 -0.88 -6.22
N SER A 105 -2.50 -1.15 -5.03
CA SER A 105 -2.54 -0.22 -3.90
C SER A 105 -1.47 -0.48 -2.84
N LEU A 106 -0.79 -1.64 -2.89
CA LEU A 106 0.19 -2.05 -1.87
C LEU A 106 1.34 -1.05 -1.73
N PHE A 107 1.99 -0.69 -2.83
CA PHE A 107 3.13 0.23 -2.78
C PHE A 107 2.72 1.66 -2.42
N ALA A 108 1.61 2.14 -2.98
CA ALA A 108 1.09 3.46 -2.64
C ALA A 108 0.69 3.57 -1.16
N GLY A 109 0.23 2.49 -0.57
CA GLY A 109 -0.06 2.43 0.86
C GLY A 109 1.20 2.43 1.72
N LEU A 110 2.26 1.74 1.29
CA LEU A 110 3.58 1.76 1.94
C LEU A 110 4.18 3.17 1.91
N ASP A 111 4.17 3.82 0.76
CA ASP A 111 4.64 5.20 0.58
C ASP A 111 3.86 6.19 1.45
N ALA A 112 2.58 5.93 1.66
CA ALA A 112 1.73 6.75 2.54
C ALA A 112 1.86 6.41 4.03
N GLY A 113 2.71 5.43 4.39
CA GLY A 113 2.90 5.00 5.79
C GLY A 113 1.66 4.37 6.42
N ARG A 114 0.82 3.70 5.62
CA ARG A 114 -0.38 3.03 6.15
C ARG A 114 -0.05 1.71 6.86
N TYR A 115 1.08 1.13 6.54
CA TYR A 115 1.63 -0.09 7.11
C TYR A 115 3.14 -0.07 7.09
N ASP A 116 3.74 -0.93 7.89
CA ASP A 116 5.18 -0.95 8.09
C ASP A 116 5.92 -1.75 7.03
N ILE A 117 5.32 -2.86 6.60
CA ILE A 117 5.88 -3.75 5.58
C ILE A 117 4.80 -4.27 4.63
N VAL A 118 5.25 -4.67 3.44
CA VAL A 118 4.46 -5.47 2.49
C VAL A 118 5.04 -6.89 2.47
N CYS A 119 4.20 -7.89 2.74
CA CYS A 119 4.55 -9.30 2.66
C CYS A 119 3.55 -10.00 1.74
N ASN A 120 3.84 -10.05 0.44
CA ASN A 120 2.91 -10.47 -0.61
C ASN A 120 3.64 -11.09 -1.81
N GLY A 121 4.64 -11.94 -1.58
CA GLY A 121 5.42 -12.57 -2.64
C GLY A 121 6.04 -11.57 -3.62
N VAL A 122 6.40 -10.38 -3.14
CA VAL A 122 6.93 -9.30 -3.98
C VAL A 122 8.35 -9.65 -4.43
N GLU A 123 8.54 -9.78 -5.74
CA GLU A 123 9.87 -10.03 -6.30
C GLU A 123 10.76 -8.79 -6.18
N VAL A 124 12.02 -9.03 -5.85
CA VAL A 124 13.09 -8.01 -5.90
C VAL A 124 13.46 -7.78 -7.36
N THR A 125 13.20 -6.57 -7.85
CA THR A 125 13.66 -6.12 -9.17
C THR A 125 14.57 -4.92 -9.03
N ASP A 126 15.45 -4.69 -10.02
CA ASP A 126 16.34 -3.51 -10.03
C ASP A 126 15.55 -2.20 -9.96
N GLU A 127 14.36 -2.16 -10.52
CA GLU A 127 13.51 -0.98 -10.51
C GLU A 127 12.92 -0.74 -9.12
N ARG A 128 12.36 -1.77 -8.51
CA ARG A 128 11.79 -1.67 -7.14
C ARG A 128 12.86 -1.38 -6.10
N ALA A 129 14.06 -1.97 -6.24
CA ALA A 129 15.18 -1.76 -5.32
C ALA A 129 15.76 -0.32 -5.34
N LYS A 130 15.40 0.51 -6.32
CA LYS A 130 15.75 1.95 -6.33
C LYS A 130 14.90 2.77 -5.36
N THR A 131 13.71 2.27 -5.01
CA THR A 131 12.70 3.00 -4.24
C THR A 131 12.43 2.37 -2.88
N TYR A 132 12.49 1.03 -2.80
CA TYR A 132 12.13 0.26 -1.63
C TYR A 132 13.30 -0.58 -1.11
N ASP A 133 13.39 -0.71 0.19
CA ASP A 133 14.28 -1.67 0.84
C ASP A 133 13.62 -3.05 0.90
N PHE A 134 14.42 -4.08 0.71
CA PHE A 134 14.00 -5.48 0.77
C PHE A 134 14.77 -6.24 1.83
N THR A 135 14.12 -7.25 2.40
CA THR A 135 14.81 -8.25 3.21
C THR A 135 15.61 -9.20 2.32
N GLU A 136 16.41 -10.09 2.93
CA GLU A 136 16.86 -11.28 2.22
C GLU A 136 15.64 -12.05 1.69
N PRO A 137 15.73 -12.62 0.46
CA PRO A 137 14.62 -13.38 -0.10
C PRO A 137 14.25 -14.58 0.80
N TYR A 138 13.00 -14.68 1.17
CA TYR A 138 12.47 -15.80 1.94
C TYR A 138 11.85 -16.91 1.08
N GLY A 139 11.80 -16.71 -0.24
CA GLY A 139 11.31 -17.67 -1.23
C GLY A 139 11.85 -17.40 -2.62
N TYR A 140 11.84 -18.43 -3.45
CA TYR A 140 12.21 -18.33 -4.87
C TYR A 140 11.12 -18.97 -5.70
N ILE A 141 10.71 -18.30 -6.77
CA ILE A 141 9.69 -18.78 -7.71
C ILE A 141 10.25 -18.82 -9.11
N HIS A 142 9.60 -19.59 -9.98
CA HIS A 142 9.84 -19.57 -11.39
C HIS A 142 8.59 -19.10 -12.11
N THR A 143 8.72 -18.12 -13.00
CA THR A 143 7.62 -17.70 -13.86
C THR A 143 7.29 -18.80 -14.87
N ALA A 144 6.01 -19.08 -15.01
CA ALA A 144 5.49 -20.06 -15.94
C ALA A 144 4.32 -19.52 -16.74
N LEU A 145 4.11 -20.08 -17.93
CA LEU A 145 2.94 -19.78 -18.76
C LEU A 145 1.78 -20.71 -18.39
N ALA A 146 0.65 -20.14 -18.04
CA ALA A 146 -0.61 -20.86 -17.91
C ALA A 146 -1.39 -20.71 -19.22
N VAL A 147 -1.61 -21.82 -19.91
CA VAL A 147 -2.38 -21.87 -21.15
C VAL A 147 -3.54 -22.86 -21.02
N ARG A 148 -4.52 -22.76 -21.91
CA ARG A 148 -5.61 -23.73 -21.92
C ARG A 148 -5.07 -25.15 -22.21
N LYS A 149 -5.70 -26.16 -21.63
CA LYS A 149 -5.28 -27.55 -21.76
C LYS A 149 -5.21 -28.04 -23.21
N ASP A 150 -6.04 -27.49 -24.06
CA ASP A 150 -6.14 -27.80 -25.50
C ASP A 150 -5.27 -26.89 -26.38
N ASN A 151 -4.39 -26.06 -25.75
CA ASN A 151 -3.47 -25.22 -26.50
C ASN A 151 -2.24 -26.02 -26.95
N ASP A 152 -1.88 -25.90 -28.22
CA ASP A 152 -0.71 -26.46 -28.84
C ASP A 152 0.18 -25.43 -29.58
N GLU A 153 -0.25 -24.17 -29.58
CA GLU A 153 0.42 -23.05 -30.24
C GLU A 153 1.43 -22.32 -29.36
N ILE A 154 1.14 -22.18 -28.06
CA ILE A 154 1.96 -21.44 -27.11
C ILE A 154 2.70 -22.44 -26.23
N THR A 155 4.00 -22.58 -26.46
CA THR A 155 4.90 -23.53 -25.77
C THR A 155 6.07 -22.83 -25.09
N SER A 156 6.30 -21.56 -25.42
CA SER A 156 7.38 -20.72 -24.88
C SER A 156 6.91 -19.27 -24.71
N PHE A 157 7.71 -18.44 -24.06
CA PHE A 157 7.42 -17.00 -23.91
C PHE A 157 7.46 -16.25 -25.25
N GLU A 158 8.29 -16.69 -26.19
CA GLU A 158 8.42 -16.10 -27.52
C GLU A 158 7.13 -16.22 -28.35
N ASP A 159 6.33 -17.26 -28.08
CA ASP A 159 5.04 -17.49 -28.76
C ASP A 159 3.95 -16.50 -28.32
N LEU A 160 4.22 -15.70 -27.26
CA LEU A 160 3.31 -14.65 -26.79
C LEU A 160 3.30 -13.43 -27.71
N LYS A 161 4.26 -13.27 -28.59
CA LYS A 161 4.34 -12.11 -29.47
C LYS A 161 3.07 -11.91 -30.28
N GLY A 162 2.40 -10.77 -30.04
CA GLY A 162 1.12 -10.42 -30.70
C GLY A 162 -0.10 -11.11 -30.09
N LYS A 163 0.03 -11.81 -28.98
CA LYS A 163 -1.08 -12.37 -28.22
C LYS A 163 -1.52 -11.38 -27.11
N THR A 164 -2.65 -11.67 -26.50
CA THR A 164 -3.14 -10.93 -25.34
C THR A 164 -2.95 -11.77 -24.08
N THR A 165 -2.32 -11.21 -23.08
CA THR A 165 -2.10 -11.83 -21.77
C THR A 165 -2.99 -11.14 -20.71
N ALA A 166 -3.27 -11.84 -19.62
CA ALA A 166 -4.00 -11.30 -18.48
C ALA A 166 -3.07 -11.35 -17.26
N ASN A 167 -2.70 -10.16 -16.78
CA ASN A 167 -1.83 -9.99 -15.62
C ASN A 167 -2.27 -8.75 -14.82
N SER A 168 -1.89 -8.68 -13.55
CA SER A 168 -2.06 -7.47 -12.75
C SER A 168 -1.15 -6.35 -13.27
N LEU A 169 -1.65 -5.12 -13.23
CA LEU A 169 -0.89 -3.94 -13.62
C LEU A 169 0.39 -3.83 -12.80
N ALA A 170 1.48 -3.40 -13.42
CA ALA A 170 2.81 -3.25 -12.78
C ALA A 170 3.36 -4.53 -12.12
N SER A 171 2.84 -5.70 -12.48
CA SER A 171 3.45 -6.98 -12.10
C SER A 171 4.63 -7.30 -13.00
N THR A 172 5.61 -8.07 -12.48
CA THR A 172 6.72 -8.61 -13.29
C THR A 172 6.23 -9.52 -14.41
N TYR A 173 5.07 -10.17 -14.22
CA TYR A 173 4.44 -10.99 -15.26
C TYR A 173 3.94 -10.17 -16.45
N MET A 174 3.49 -8.94 -16.22
CA MET A 174 3.10 -8.03 -17.29
C MET A 174 4.30 -7.55 -18.12
N GLU A 175 5.46 -7.37 -17.47
CA GLU A 175 6.70 -6.93 -18.13
C GLU A 175 7.32 -8.04 -18.99
N LEU A 176 7.06 -9.32 -18.66
CA LEU A 176 7.56 -10.49 -19.37
C LEU A 176 6.69 -10.90 -20.57
N ALA A 177 5.46 -10.41 -20.65
CA ALA A 177 4.47 -10.82 -21.64
C ALA A 177 4.31 -9.78 -22.77
#